data_1439314306b23062f9104ff826f93438
#
_entry.id   1439314306b23062f9104ff826f93438
#
_cell.length_a   1.000
_cell.length_b   1.000
_cell.length_c   1.000
_cell.angle_alpha   90.00
_cell.angle_beta   90.00
_cell.angle_gamma   90.00
#
_symmetry.space_group_name_H-M   'P 1'
#
loop_
_entity.id
_entity.type
_entity.pdbx_description
1 polymer ?
#
loop_
_entity_poly.entity_id
_entity_poly.type
_entity_poly.pdbx_seq_one_letter_code
_entity_poly.pdbx_strand_id
1 'polypeptide(L)'
;METSTGAVGTATESPASTWQKCLAALLCFGATLVSGLFFNEAFRKTMRLMNMTFLIALSVGVFSALLLNDFFPETIQLEHKLRGTYKNFPNFPLVGPIVLFGIILMFVSDQVIHKATGHSHEMEPREDSPASKSSHKIWLLLIGIGIHSLLEGMPIGIEKKHLWTIAVSLSIHKCIEAATIASAMVEMNRMYCYVIISIYSAMSPIGILTGAFLSASPQSLTVDLLTLILMSLSTGVIIFLAFVEMLPKVIECERTMLVTKIMCIVCGYSAVTGAAISFNLYFGDHTAPAEE
;
A
#
# COMPACT_ATOMS: atom_id res chain seq x y z
N MET A 1 -9.94 49.04 29.25
CA MET A 1 -9.59 47.70 29.69
C MET A 1 -9.76 46.81 28.46
N GLU A 2 -8.74 46.82 27.59
CA GLU A 2 -8.71 46.07 26.32
C GLU A 2 -8.20 44.66 26.62
N THR A 3 -9.04 43.67 26.42
CA THR A 3 -8.64 42.27 26.49
C THR A 3 -7.98 41.86 25.17
N SER A 4 -6.66 41.83 25.19
CA SER A 4 -5.85 41.25 24.13
C SER A 4 -6.11 39.74 24.06
N THR A 5 -6.85 39.31 23.05
CA THR A 5 -6.93 37.90 22.65
C THR A 5 -5.63 37.54 21.96
N GLY A 6 -4.74 36.89 22.71
CA GLY A 6 -3.52 36.30 22.15
C GLY A 6 -3.88 35.23 21.11
N ALA A 7 -3.55 35.49 19.86
CA ALA A 7 -3.54 34.49 18.81
C ALA A 7 -2.49 33.44 19.16
N VAL A 8 -2.95 32.25 19.53
CA VAL A 8 -2.11 31.06 19.63
C VAL A 8 -1.56 30.79 18.23
N GLY A 9 -0.30 31.14 18.02
CA GLY A 9 0.43 30.82 16.80
C GLY A 9 0.60 29.31 16.71
N THR A 10 -0.24 28.67 15.92
CA THR A 10 -0.01 27.28 15.49
C THR A 10 1.30 27.30 14.70
N ALA A 11 2.35 26.71 15.26
CA ALA A 11 3.58 26.43 14.52
C ALA A 11 3.20 25.57 13.30
N THR A 12 3.19 26.19 12.12
CA THR A 12 2.95 25.52 10.85
C THR A 12 4.19 24.70 10.55
N GLU A 13 4.16 23.40 10.85
CA GLU A 13 5.11 22.46 10.25
C GLU A 13 5.10 22.69 8.74
N SER A 14 6.27 22.96 8.19
CA SER A 14 6.41 23.17 6.75
C SER A 14 5.96 21.89 6.03
N PRO A 15 5.00 22.00 5.10
CA PRO A 15 4.51 20.82 4.39
C PRO A 15 5.68 20.11 3.69
N ALA A 16 5.62 18.76 3.67
CA ALA A 16 6.65 17.95 3.03
C ALA A 16 6.95 18.48 1.63
N SER A 17 8.21 18.86 1.42
CA SER A 17 8.63 19.52 0.19
C SER A 17 8.59 18.54 -1.00
N THR A 18 8.42 19.04 -2.21
CA THR A 18 8.37 18.22 -3.42
C THR A 18 9.58 17.30 -3.56
N TRP A 19 10.77 17.76 -3.17
CA TRP A 19 11.98 16.93 -3.24
C TRP A 19 11.94 15.73 -2.27
N GLN A 20 11.33 15.88 -1.08
CA GLN A 20 11.14 14.78 -0.14
C GLN A 20 10.20 13.72 -0.69
N LYS A 21 9.13 14.13 -1.38
CA LYS A 21 8.21 13.22 -2.07
C LYS A 21 8.89 12.49 -3.24
N CYS A 22 9.74 13.18 -4.00
CA CYS A 22 10.57 12.55 -5.02
C CYS A 22 11.56 11.53 -4.42
N LEU A 23 12.14 11.84 -3.26
CA LEU A 23 13.05 10.93 -2.58
C LEU A 23 12.31 9.70 -2.02
N ALA A 24 11.10 9.89 -1.47
CA ALA A 24 10.23 8.79 -1.06
C ALA A 24 9.84 7.89 -2.25
N ALA A 25 9.54 8.49 -3.41
CA ALA A 25 9.27 7.76 -4.65
C ALA A 25 10.49 6.94 -5.11
N LEU A 26 11.69 7.50 -5.05
CA LEU A 26 12.94 6.79 -5.35
C LEU A 26 13.22 5.67 -4.35
N LEU A 27 12.93 5.87 -3.07
CA LEU A 27 13.05 4.84 -2.05
C LEU A 27 12.14 3.67 -2.34
N CYS A 28 10.86 3.92 -2.59
CA CYS A 28 9.89 2.88 -2.93
C CYS A 28 10.27 2.14 -4.22
N PHE A 29 10.68 2.88 -5.25
CA PHE A 29 11.16 2.28 -6.50
C PHE A 29 12.36 1.36 -6.28
N GLY A 30 13.40 1.87 -5.61
CA GLY A 30 14.62 1.13 -5.36
C GLY A 30 14.39 -0.10 -4.49
N ALA A 31 13.62 0.04 -3.42
CA ALA A 31 13.26 -1.07 -2.53
C ALA A 31 12.53 -2.18 -3.28
N THR A 32 11.51 -1.83 -4.07
CA THR A 32 10.72 -2.78 -4.87
C THR A 32 11.57 -3.46 -5.95
N LEU A 33 12.34 -2.68 -6.70
CA LEU A 33 13.17 -3.20 -7.79
C LEU A 33 14.27 -4.12 -7.28
N VAL A 34 15.04 -3.66 -6.28
CA VAL A 34 16.15 -4.44 -5.73
C VAL A 34 15.66 -5.72 -5.09
N SER A 35 14.59 -5.66 -4.28
CA SER A 35 14.02 -6.86 -3.66
C SER A 35 13.45 -7.81 -4.70
N GLY A 36 12.70 -7.33 -5.69
CA GLY A 36 12.13 -8.16 -6.75
C GLY A 36 13.21 -8.90 -7.56
N LEU A 37 14.26 -8.20 -7.97
CA LEU A 37 15.39 -8.81 -8.69
C LEU A 37 16.17 -9.80 -7.81
N PHE A 38 16.46 -9.41 -6.57
CA PHE A 38 17.15 -10.25 -5.61
C PHE A 38 16.39 -11.55 -5.34
N PHE A 39 15.11 -11.45 -5.01
CA PHE A 39 14.28 -12.62 -4.74
C PHE A 39 14.07 -13.49 -5.99
N ASN A 40 13.92 -12.91 -7.17
CA ASN A 40 13.84 -13.70 -8.41
C ASN A 40 15.07 -14.58 -8.60
N GLU A 41 16.28 -14.03 -8.43
CA GLU A 41 17.52 -14.80 -8.53
C GLU A 41 17.71 -15.76 -7.34
N ALA A 42 17.36 -15.36 -6.13
CA ALA A 42 17.45 -16.19 -4.94
C ALA A 42 16.52 -17.42 -5.03
N PHE A 43 15.27 -17.21 -5.48
CA PHE A 43 14.31 -18.32 -5.66
C PHE A 43 14.74 -19.28 -6.77
N ARG A 44 15.31 -18.78 -7.87
CA ARG A 44 15.88 -19.64 -8.92
C ARG A 44 17.01 -20.54 -8.40
N LYS A 45 17.78 -20.07 -7.43
CA LYS A 45 18.92 -20.83 -6.86
C LYS A 45 18.52 -21.71 -5.68
N THR A 46 17.56 -21.31 -4.86
CA THR A 46 17.35 -21.90 -3.54
C THR A 46 15.86 -22.18 -3.23
N MET A 47 15.07 -22.50 -4.23
CA MET A 47 13.59 -22.65 -4.22
C MET A 47 12.93 -23.39 -3.03
N ARG A 48 13.67 -23.97 -2.09
CA ARG A 48 13.10 -24.85 -1.05
C ARG A 48 13.26 -24.38 0.39
N LEU A 49 14.00 -23.30 0.67
CA LEU A 49 14.39 -22.98 2.05
C LEU A 49 13.66 -21.81 2.71
N MET A 50 12.99 -20.93 1.97
CA MET A 50 12.26 -19.83 2.60
C MET A 50 10.78 -20.19 2.81
N ASN A 51 10.39 -20.22 4.08
CA ASN A 51 8.99 -20.47 4.48
C ASN A 51 8.17 -19.20 4.19
N MET A 52 7.60 -19.11 2.98
CA MET A 52 6.82 -17.97 2.49
C MET A 52 5.69 -17.57 3.45
N THR A 53 5.15 -18.53 4.18
CA THR A 53 4.07 -18.30 5.14
C THR A 53 4.46 -17.27 6.21
N PHE A 54 5.71 -17.28 6.68
CA PHE A 54 6.16 -16.31 7.69
C PHE A 54 6.25 -14.89 7.11
N LEU A 55 6.74 -14.75 5.88
CA LEU A 55 6.80 -13.45 5.21
C LEU A 55 5.40 -12.88 4.97
N ILE A 56 4.47 -13.73 4.50
CA ILE A 56 3.08 -13.32 4.28
C ILE A 56 2.41 -12.96 5.61
N ALA A 57 2.63 -13.73 6.68
CA ALA A 57 2.10 -13.42 8.01
C ALA A 57 2.64 -12.09 8.56
N LEU A 58 3.95 -11.83 8.39
CA LEU A 58 4.58 -10.56 8.76
C LEU A 58 3.94 -9.39 7.99
N SER A 59 3.69 -9.57 6.69
CA SER A 59 3.04 -8.56 5.83
C SER A 59 1.64 -8.25 6.29
N VAL A 60 0.83 -9.25 6.64
CA VAL A 60 -0.52 -9.02 7.20
C VAL A 60 -0.45 -8.10 8.41
N GLY A 61 0.55 -8.30 9.30
CA GLY A 61 0.78 -7.43 10.44
C GLY A 61 1.15 -6.00 10.04
N VAL A 62 2.07 -5.84 9.10
CA VAL A 62 2.50 -4.53 8.56
C VAL A 62 1.33 -3.78 7.96
N PHE A 63 0.53 -4.44 7.11
CA PHE A 63 -0.66 -3.83 6.52
C PHE A 63 -1.73 -3.45 7.53
N SER A 64 -1.94 -4.32 8.51
CA SER A 64 -2.90 -4.01 9.59
C SER A 64 -2.48 -2.78 10.37
N ALA A 65 -1.17 -2.59 10.60
CA ALA A 65 -0.66 -1.39 11.27
C ALA A 65 -0.86 -0.14 10.41
N LEU A 66 -0.48 -0.18 9.14
CA LEU A 66 -0.71 0.93 8.20
C LEU A 66 -2.20 1.30 8.10
N LEU A 67 -3.06 0.29 7.96
CA LEU A 67 -4.50 0.48 7.86
C LEU A 67 -5.08 1.16 9.10
N LEU A 68 -4.79 0.60 10.28
CA LEU A 68 -5.44 1.00 11.53
C LEU A 68 -4.85 2.26 12.16
N ASN A 69 -3.55 2.50 11.98
CA ASN A 69 -2.87 3.63 12.60
C ASN A 69 -2.81 4.87 11.69
N ASP A 70 -2.76 4.66 10.37
CA ASP A 70 -2.51 5.75 9.42
C ASP A 70 -3.70 5.94 8.45
N PHE A 71 -3.93 5.05 7.49
CA PHE A 71 -4.86 5.29 6.38
C PHE A 71 -6.31 5.49 6.80
N PHE A 72 -6.84 4.63 7.64
CA PHE A 72 -8.25 4.67 8.03
C PHE A 72 -8.58 5.91 8.90
N PRO A 73 -7.80 6.21 9.97
CA PRO A 73 -8.01 7.42 10.76
C PRO A 73 -7.85 8.70 9.95
N GLU A 74 -6.84 8.77 9.08
CA GLU A 74 -6.58 9.97 8.27
C GLU A 74 -7.70 10.23 7.27
N THR A 75 -8.21 9.18 6.63
CA THR A 75 -9.34 9.30 5.68
C THR A 75 -10.60 9.83 6.37
N ILE A 76 -10.91 9.36 7.58
CA ILE A 76 -12.04 9.85 8.37
C ILE A 76 -11.82 11.30 8.80
N GLN A 77 -10.61 11.65 9.26
CA GLN A 77 -10.28 13.02 9.63
C GLN A 77 -10.40 13.97 8.44
N LEU A 78 -9.99 13.55 7.26
CA LEU A 78 -10.15 14.33 6.04
C LEU A 78 -11.62 14.59 5.75
N GLU A 79 -12.48 13.56 5.81
CA GLU A 79 -13.94 13.74 5.63
C GLU A 79 -14.51 14.75 6.62
N HIS A 80 -14.16 14.64 7.91
CA HIS A 80 -14.63 15.58 8.94
C HIS A 80 -14.15 17.01 8.65
N LYS A 81 -12.90 17.18 8.23
CA LYS A 81 -12.36 18.49 7.86
C LYS A 81 -13.11 19.11 6.69
N LEU A 82 -13.38 18.33 5.63
CA LEU A 82 -14.09 18.80 4.45
C LEU A 82 -15.53 19.19 4.79
N ARG A 83 -16.18 18.42 5.64
CA ARG A 83 -17.55 18.69 6.14
C ARG A 83 -17.61 19.99 6.93
N GLY A 84 -16.57 20.33 7.70
CA GLY A 84 -16.46 21.60 8.41
C GLY A 84 -16.11 22.79 7.50
N THR A 85 -15.40 22.54 6.40
CA THR A 85 -14.90 23.60 5.50
C THR A 85 -15.92 24.01 4.44
N TYR A 86 -16.66 23.06 3.89
CA TYR A 86 -17.56 23.28 2.76
C TYR A 86 -19.03 23.11 3.15
N LYS A 87 -19.81 24.20 3.09
CA LYS A 87 -21.26 24.18 3.42
C LYS A 87 -22.08 23.24 2.53
N ASN A 88 -21.63 23.00 1.30
CA ASN A 88 -22.31 22.14 0.32
C ASN A 88 -21.79 20.68 0.37
N PHE A 89 -20.98 20.32 1.37
CA PHE A 89 -20.51 18.95 1.51
C PHE A 89 -21.68 18.04 1.92
N PRO A 90 -21.81 16.83 1.36
CA PRO A 90 -22.89 15.91 1.71
C PRO A 90 -22.91 15.57 3.21
N ASN A 91 -24.09 15.56 3.80
CA ASN A 91 -24.25 15.15 5.21
C ASN A 91 -24.17 13.62 5.42
N PHE A 92 -24.04 12.87 4.34
CA PHE A 92 -23.87 11.42 4.34
C PHE A 92 -22.39 11.04 4.46
N PRO A 93 -22.01 10.02 5.25
CA PRO A 93 -20.63 9.53 5.34
C PRO A 93 -20.19 8.91 4.02
N LEU A 94 -19.23 9.54 3.34
CA LEU A 94 -18.76 9.11 2.02
C LEU A 94 -17.67 8.03 2.12
N VAL A 95 -16.86 8.05 3.17
CA VAL A 95 -15.71 7.14 3.33
C VAL A 95 -16.14 5.69 3.28
N GLY A 96 -17.14 5.28 4.05
CA GLY A 96 -17.58 3.87 4.12
C GLY A 96 -17.98 3.28 2.76
N PRO A 97 -18.89 3.89 2.01
CA PRO A 97 -19.26 3.41 0.67
C PRO A 97 -18.10 3.35 -0.31
N ILE A 98 -17.18 4.32 -0.28
CA ILE A 98 -16.02 4.34 -1.20
C ILE A 98 -15.01 3.26 -0.82
N VAL A 99 -14.76 3.05 0.47
CA VAL A 99 -13.93 1.92 0.97
C VAL A 99 -14.53 0.58 0.52
N LEU A 100 -15.83 0.39 0.68
CA LEU A 100 -16.53 -0.82 0.21
C LEU A 100 -16.37 -1.00 -1.31
N PHE A 101 -16.50 0.09 -2.07
CA PHE A 101 -16.28 0.06 -3.53
C PHE A 101 -14.85 -0.36 -3.87
N GLY A 102 -13.84 0.10 -3.13
CA GLY A 102 -12.44 -0.32 -3.28
C GLY A 102 -12.25 -1.82 -3.03
N ILE A 103 -12.88 -2.37 -1.98
CA ILE A 103 -12.86 -3.81 -1.69
C ILE A 103 -13.50 -4.59 -2.84
N ILE A 104 -14.68 -4.15 -3.33
CA ILE A 104 -15.39 -4.82 -4.42
C ILE A 104 -14.57 -4.75 -5.72
N LEU A 105 -13.96 -3.61 -6.01
CA LEU A 105 -13.12 -3.43 -7.19
C LEU A 105 -11.97 -4.43 -7.21
N MET A 106 -11.28 -4.60 -6.07
CA MET A 106 -10.20 -5.57 -5.93
C MET A 106 -10.71 -7.01 -6.01
N PHE A 107 -11.84 -7.31 -5.37
CA PHE A 107 -12.46 -8.64 -5.46
C PHE A 107 -12.82 -9.02 -6.90
N VAL A 108 -13.42 -8.10 -7.65
CA VAL A 108 -13.75 -8.33 -9.07
C VAL A 108 -12.46 -8.51 -9.89
N SER A 109 -11.43 -7.68 -9.65
CA SER A 109 -10.13 -7.80 -10.32
C SER A 109 -9.49 -9.16 -10.06
N ASP A 110 -9.49 -9.63 -8.83
CA ASP A 110 -8.97 -10.94 -8.43
C ASP A 110 -9.74 -12.08 -9.12
N GLN A 111 -11.08 -12.02 -9.12
CA GLN A 111 -11.92 -13.03 -9.80
C GLN A 111 -11.70 -13.06 -11.32
N VAL A 112 -11.50 -11.89 -11.94
CA VAL A 112 -11.19 -11.81 -13.38
C VAL A 112 -9.83 -12.44 -13.65
N ILE A 113 -8.83 -12.15 -12.81
CA ILE A 113 -7.50 -12.74 -12.90
C ILE A 113 -7.58 -14.27 -12.71
N HIS A 114 -8.26 -14.74 -11.67
CA HIS A 114 -8.43 -16.18 -11.42
C HIS A 114 -9.11 -16.92 -12.58
N LYS A 115 -10.19 -16.39 -13.13
CA LYS A 115 -10.85 -16.97 -14.32
C LYS A 115 -9.95 -16.94 -15.54
N ALA A 116 -9.19 -15.87 -15.75
CA ALA A 116 -8.25 -15.76 -16.86
C ALA A 116 -7.04 -16.68 -16.70
N THR A 117 -6.64 -17.01 -15.44
CA THR A 117 -5.52 -17.92 -15.15
C THR A 117 -5.93 -19.40 -15.14
N GLY A 118 -7.23 -19.71 -15.21
CA GLY A 118 -7.73 -21.08 -15.44
C GLY A 118 -7.33 -22.07 -14.35
N HIS A 119 -7.63 -21.80 -13.09
CA HIS A 119 -7.80 -22.82 -12.07
C HIS A 119 -9.22 -23.37 -12.11
N SER A 120 -9.65 -23.90 -13.23
CA SER A 120 -10.76 -24.84 -13.27
C SER A 120 -10.17 -26.22 -13.03
N HIS A 121 -10.45 -26.76 -11.85
CA HIS A 121 -10.40 -28.20 -11.61
C HIS A 121 -11.50 -28.87 -12.44
N GLU A 122 -11.26 -29.01 -13.73
CA GLU A 122 -11.98 -29.97 -14.56
C GLU A 122 -11.02 -30.50 -15.63
N MET A 123 -10.84 -31.80 -15.55
CA MET A 123 -10.09 -32.62 -16.52
C MET A 123 -10.77 -32.51 -17.88
N GLU A 124 -10.09 -31.91 -18.85
CA GLU A 124 -10.14 -32.36 -20.24
C GLU A 124 -8.86 -31.95 -20.96
N PRO A 125 -8.19 -32.88 -21.65
CA PRO A 125 -6.99 -32.60 -22.42
C PRO A 125 -7.39 -31.98 -23.76
N ARG A 126 -7.19 -30.68 -23.94
CA ARG A 126 -7.18 -30.07 -25.26
C ARG A 126 -5.79 -29.51 -25.54
N GLU A 127 -5.13 -30.17 -26.49
CA GLU A 127 -3.94 -29.72 -27.18
C GLU A 127 -4.26 -28.40 -27.91
N ASP A 128 -3.83 -27.27 -27.34
CA ASP A 128 -3.61 -26.03 -28.08
C ASP A 128 -2.51 -25.23 -27.38
N SER A 129 -1.52 -24.84 -28.15
CA SER A 129 -0.23 -24.15 -27.88
C SER A 129 -0.10 -23.42 -26.53
N PRO A 130 0.85 -23.85 -25.66
CA PRO A 130 0.98 -23.32 -24.28
C PRO A 130 1.52 -21.88 -24.17
N ALA A 131 2.15 -21.34 -25.22
CA ALA A 131 2.87 -20.07 -25.12
C ALA A 131 1.99 -18.82 -25.17
N SER A 132 0.84 -18.83 -25.87
CA SER A 132 -0.03 -17.64 -26.02
C SER A 132 -0.92 -17.39 -24.82
N LYS A 133 -1.44 -18.45 -24.19
CA LYS A 133 -2.34 -18.33 -23.01
C LYS A 133 -1.61 -17.85 -21.75
N SER A 134 -0.32 -18.16 -21.61
CA SER A 134 0.50 -17.73 -20.48
C SER A 134 0.75 -16.21 -20.48
N SER A 135 0.95 -15.62 -21.65
CA SER A 135 1.29 -14.19 -21.77
C SER A 135 0.12 -13.28 -21.34
N HIS A 136 -1.12 -13.56 -21.78
CA HIS A 136 -2.28 -12.75 -21.41
C HIS A 136 -2.58 -12.77 -19.90
N LYS A 137 -2.38 -13.90 -19.26
CA LYS A 137 -2.56 -14.08 -17.81
C LYS A 137 -1.65 -13.14 -17.01
N ILE A 138 -0.39 -13.03 -17.42
CA ILE A 138 0.62 -12.22 -16.75
C ILE A 138 0.32 -10.74 -16.91
N TRP A 139 -0.13 -10.31 -18.08
CA TRP A 139 -0.53 -8.91 -18.30
C TRP A 139 -1.74 -8.52 -17.46
N LEU A 140 -2.73 -9.40 -17.32
CA LEU A 140 -3.88 -9.15 -16.44
C LEU A 140 -3.45 -9.04 -14.97
N LEU A 141 -2.57 -9.94 -14.52
CA LEU A 141 -1.98 -9.87 -13.18
C LEU A 141 -1.22 -8.56 -12.98
N LEU A 142 -0.38 -8.18 -13.94
CA LEU A 142 0.40 -6.94 -13.90
C LEU A 142 -0.50 -5.69 -13.84
N ILE A 143 -1.60 -5.68 -14.60
CA ILE A 143 -2.57 -4.58 -14.57
C ILE A 143 -3.24 -4.48 -13.20
N GLY A 144 -3.74 -5.61 -12.65
CA GLY A 144 -4.39 -5.62 -11.34
C GLY A 144 -3.47 -5.16 -10.21
N ILE A 145 -2.28 -5.76 -10.12
CA ILE A 145 -1.26 -5.39 -9.12
C ILE A 145 -0.71 -3.99 -9.38
N GLY A 146 -0.62 -3.57 -10.65
CA GLY A 146 -0.19 -2.22 -11.02
C GLY A 146 -1.15 -1.13 -10.55
N ILE A 147 -2.45 -1.31 -10.76
CA ILE A 147 -3.49 -0.39 -10.26
C ILE A 147 -3.44 -0.31 -8.74
N HIS A 148 -3.36 -1.45 -8.07
CA HIS A 148 -3.20 -1.53 -6.63
C HIS A 148 -1.96 -0.74 -6.15
N SER A 149 -0.81 -1.01 -6.73
CA SER A 149 0.46 -0.37 -6.40
C SER A 149 0.45 1.16 -6.64
N LEU A 150 -0.25 1.61 -7.69
CA LEU A 150 -0.46 3.03 -7.98
C LEU A 150 -1.33 3.69 -6.90
N LEU A 151 -2.44 3.06 -6.52
CA LEU A 151 -3.34 3.58 -5.48
C LEU A 151 -2.68 3.66 -4.11
N GLU A 152 -1.81 2.70 -3.75
CA GLU A 152 -1.03 2.74 -2.51
C GLU A 152 0.00 3.86 -2.47
N GLY A 153 0.57 4.23 -3.62
CA GLY A 153 1.54 5.33 -3.69
C GLY A 153 0.90 6.70 -3.48
N MET A 154 -0.37 6.89 -3.88
CA MET A 154 -1.02 8.20 -3.84
C MET A 154 -1.09 8.84 -2.47
N PRO A 155 -1.47 8.15 -1.38
CA PRO A 155 -1.50 8.72 -0.03
C PRO A 155 -0.15 9.31 0.40
N ILE A 156 0.96 8.65 0.09
CA ILE A 156 2.31 9.18 0.38
C ILE A 156 2.53 10.53 -0.32
N GLY A 157 2.10 10.63 -1.58
CA GLY A 157 2.21 11.89 -2.33
C GLY A 157 1.36 13.01 -1.74
N ILE A 158 0.19 12.69 -1.17
CA ILE A 158 -0.72 13.64 -0.53
C ILE A 158 -0.22 14.03 0.86
N GLU A 159 0.43 13.09 1.57
CA GLU A 159 0.86 13.23 2.96
C GLU A 159 1.77 14.45 3.18
N LYS A 160 1.59 15.12 4.32
CA LYS A 160 2.32 16.34 4.69
C LYS A 160 3.18 16.18 5.94
N LYS A 161 2.78 15.33 6.89
CA LYS A 161 3.41 15.24 8.21
C LYS A 161 4.23 13.96 8.42
N HIS A 162 3.66 12.81 8.08
CA HIS A 162 4.24 11.49 8.37
C HIS A 162 4.83 10.80 7.13
N LEU A 163 5.27 11.59 6.13
CA LEU A 163 5.79 11.11 4.84
C LEU A 163 6.78 9.95 4.98
N TRP A 164 7.79 10.11 5.85
CA TRP A 164 8.86 9.12 5.97
C TRP A 164 8.40 7.84 6.65
N THR A 165 7.56 7.93 7.68
CA THR A 165 7.00 6.75 8.36
C THR A 165 6.22 5.91 7.37
N ILE A 166 5.33 6.53 6.60
CA ILE A 166 4.51 5.83 5.60
C ILE A 166 5.37 5.31 4.45
N ALA A 167 6.33 6.11 3.95
CA ALA A 167 7.20 5.70 2.85
C ALA A 167 8.09 4.50 3.21
N VAL A 168 8.66 4.48 4.42
CA VAL A 168 9.47 3.34 4.90
C VAL A 168 8.60 2.11 5.09
N SER A 169 7.44 2.24 5.75
CA SER A 169 6.51 1.14 5.97
C SER A 169 6.03 0.54 4.64
N LEU A 170 5.66 1.40 3.69
CA LEU A 170 5.27 0.96 2.35
C LEU A 170 6.44 0.29 1.62
N SER A 171 7.67 0.81 1.74
CA SER A 171 8.83 0.19 1.10
C SER A 171 9.11 -1.22 1.63
N ILE A 172 8.97 -1.45 2.94
CA ILE A 172 9.10 -2.79 3.53
C ILE A 172 8.03 -3.72 2.96
N HIS A 173 6.77 -3.24 2.92
CA HIS A 173 5.69 -4.02 2.33
C HIS A 173 5.98 -4.34 0.86
N LYS A 174 6.39 -3.35 0.05
CA LYS A 174 6.72 -3.54 -1.36
C LYS A 174 7.86 -4.55 -1.59
N CYS A 175 8.82 -4.65 -0.67
CA CYS A 175 9.83 -5.71 -0.72
C CYS A 175 9.20 -7.11 -0.65
N ILE A 176 8.19 -7.29 0.22
CA ILE A 176 7.53 -8.57 0.42
C ILE A 176 6.61 -8.90 -0.75
N GLU A 177 5.87 -7.91 -1.24
CA GLU A 177 5.02 -8.05 -2.43
C GLU A 177 5.87 -8.39 -3.66
N ALA A 178 6.99 -7.70 -3.87
CA ALA A 178 7.94 -7.99 -4.95
C ALA A 178 8.54 -9.41 -4.83
N ALA A 179 8.82 -9.89 -3.61
CA ALA A 179 9.25 -11.27 -3.39
C ALA A 179 8.16 -12.27 -3.79
N THR A 180 6.89 -11.99 -3.47
CA THR A 180 5.76 -12.85 -3.83
C THR A 180 5.59 -12.92 -5.36
N ILE A 181 5.64 -11.78 -6.04
CA ILE A 181 5.59 -11.70 -7.52
C ILE A 181 6.77 -12.44 -8.13
N ALA A 182 7.98 -12.21 -7.61
CA ALA A 182 9.20 -12.88 -8.07
C ALA A 182 9.11 -14.40 -7.94
N SER A 183 8.50 -14.91 -6.86
CA SER A 183 8.31 -16.35 -6.66
C SER A 183 7.38 -16.98 -7.69
N ALA A 184 6.31 -16.27 -8.07
CA ALA A 184 5.35 -16.74 -9.07
C ALA A 184 5.94 -16.79 -10.49
N MET A 185 7.03 -16.06 -10.75
CA MET A 185 7.65 -15.95 -12.06
C MET A 185 8.94 -16.77 -12.23
N VAL A 186 9.28 -17.61 -11.26
CA VAL A 186 10.56 -18.36 -11.27
C VAL A 186 10.74 -19.25 -12.51
N GLU A 187 9.67 -19.82 -13.04
CA GLU A 187 9.69 -20.69 -14.21
C GLU A 187 9.76 -19.92 -15.55
N MET A 188 9.59 -18.61 -15.51
CA MET A 188 9.58 -17.76 -16.70
C MET A 188 10.98 -17.39 -17.19
N ASN A 189 11.04 -16.88 -18.43
CA ASN A 189 12.27 -16.31 -18.97
C ASN A 189 12.74 -15.11 -18.13
N ARG A 190 14.03 -15.05 -17.79
CA ARG A 190 14.64 -13.99 -16.96
C ARG A 190 14.36 -12.58 -17.47
N MET A 191 14.49 -12.36 -18.77
CA MET A 191 14.26 -11.05 -19.37
C MET A 191 12.80 -10.58 -19.14
N TYR A 192 11.83 -11.49 -19.29
CA TYR A 192 10.44 -11.18 -18.99
C TYR A 192 10.24 -10.83 -17.51
N CYS A 193 10.84 -11.57 -16.59
CA CYS A 193 10.77 -11.27 -15.16
C CYS A 193 11.34 -9.90 -14.84
N TYR A 194 12.48 -9.54 -15.40
CA TYR A 194 13.11 -8.23 -15.17
C TYR A 194 12.24 -7.08 -15.68
N VAL A 195 11.64 -7.23 -16.87
CA VAL A 195 10.74 -6.24 -17.45
C VAL A 195 9.50 -6.06 -16.56
N ILE A 196 8.86 -7.16 -16.15
CA ILE A 196 7.66 -7.13 -15.31
C ILE A 196 7.96 -6.49 -13.95
N ILE A 197 9.05 -6.90 -13.28
CA ILE A 197 9.47 -6.33 -11.99
C ILE A 197 9.77 -4.84 -12.15
N SER A 198 10.41 -4.41 -13.24
CA SER A 198 10.71 -2.99 -13.49
C SER A 198 9.44 -2.16 -13.70
N ILE A 199 8.48 -2.64 -14.49
CA ILE A 199 7.20 -1.99 -14.72
C ILE A 199 6.43 -1.89 -13.39
N TYR A 200 6.33 -3.01 -12.67
CA TYR A 200 5.67 -3.06 -11.36
C TYR A 200 6.29 -2.07 -10.37
N SER A 201 7.63 -2.03 -10.28
CA SER A 201 8.36 -1.13 -9.38
C SER A 201 8.09 0.35 -9.68
N ALA A 202 7.78 0.71 -10.93
CA ALA A 202 7.49 2.07 -11.34
C ALA A 202 6.07 2.54 -10.94
N MET A 203 5.13 1.64 -10.64
CA MET A 203 3.73 2.00 -10.37
C MET A 203 3.57 2.81 -9.09
N SER A 204 4.21 2.42 -7.97
CA SER A 204 4.15 3.18 -6.70
C SER A 204 4.75 4.58 -6.82
N PRO A 205 5.93 4.80 -7.41
CA PRO A 205 6.46 6.14 -7.71
C PRO A 205 5.50 7.01 -8.52
N ILE A 206 4.86 6.43 -9.55
CA ILE A 206 3.85 7.15 -10.35
C ILE A 206 2.68 7.57 -9.46
N GLY A 207 2.21 6.69 -8.58
CA GLY A 207 1.19 7.00 -7.58
C GLY A 207 1.61 8.15 -6.66
N ILE A 208 2.83 8.09 -6.09
CA ILE A 208 3.38 9.13 -5.21
C ILE A 208 3.44 10.47 -5.93
N LEU A 209 3.94 10.52 -7.16
CA LEU A 209 4.03 11.75 -7.94
C LEU A 209 2.65 12.29 -8.31
N THR A 210 1.69 11.42 -8.62
CA THR A 210 0.28 11.81 -8.87
C THR A 210 -0.34 12.41 -7.62
N GLY A 211 -0.16 11.79 -6.46
CA GLY A 211 -0.62 12.32 -5.17
C GLY A 211 0.07 13.65 -4.82
N ALA A 212 1.38 13.77 -5.09
CA ALA A 212 2.12 15.02 -4.88
C ALA A 212 1.60 16.16 -5.75
N PHE A 213 1.30 15.89 -7.02
CA PHE A 213 0.69 16.85 -7.94
C PHE A 213 -0.68 17.29 -7.45
N LEU A 214 -1.51 16.34 -7.01
CA LEU A 214 -2.83 16.63 -6.45
C LEU A 214 -2.71 17.50 -5.18
N SER A 215 -1.80 17.19 -4.28
CA SER A 215 -1.52 17.95 -3.05
C SER A 215 -0.97 19.36 -3.31
N ALA A 216 -0.28 19.58 -4.42
CA ALA A 216 0.25 20.88 -4.84
C ALA A 216 -0.78 21.73 -5.59
N SER A 217 -1.90 21.13 -6.03
CA SER A 217 -2.96 21.85 -6.75
C SER A 217 -3.67 22.85 -5.83
N PRO A 218 -4.19 23.96 -6.38
CA PRO A 218 -4.96 24.92 -5.59
C PRO A 218 -6.12 24.24 -4.88
N GLN A 219 -6.28 24.53 -3.58
CA GLN A 219 -7.37 23.97 -2.79
C GLN A 219 -8.73 24.35 -3.39
N SER A 220 -9.50 23.35 -3.71
CA SER A 220 -10.89 23.49 -4.19
C SER A 220 -11.69 22.28 -3.72
N LEU A 221 -13.01 22.44 -3.64
CA LEU A 221 -13.88 21.32 -3.27
C LEU A 221 -13.65 20.09 -4.17
N THR A 222 -13.40 20.30 -5.46
CA THR A 222 -13.14 19.18 -6.41
C THR A 222 -11.84 18.44 -6.10
N VAL A 223 -10.75 19.16 -5.84
CA VAL A 223 -9.45 18.56 -5.50
C VAL A 223 -9.53 17.81 -4.18
N ASP A 224 -10.17 18.43 -3.18
CA ASP A 224 -10.32 17.83 -1.86
C ASP A 224 -11.24 16.59 -1.87
N LEU A 225 -12.34 16.63 -2.64
CA LEU A 225 -13.19 15.45 -2.87
C LEU A 225 -12.45 14.34 -3.60
N LEU A 226 -11.68 14.68 -4.63
CA LEU A 226 -10.87 13.68 -5.34
C LEU A 226 -9.85 13.04 -4.41
N THR A 227 -9.19 13.83 -3.57
CA THR A 227 -8.27 13.35 -2.54
C THR A 227 -8.98 12.37 -1.59
N LEU A 228 -10.15 12.73 -1.06
CA LEU A 228 -10.95 11.88 -0.19
C LEU A 228 -11.33 10.55 -0.88
N ILE A 229 -11.78 10.62 -2.14
CA ILE A 229 -12.14 9.43 -2.92
C ILE A 229 -10.94 8.51 -3.10
N LEU A 230 -9.79 9.04 -3.49
CA LEU A 230 -8.57 8.25 -3.71
C LEU A 230 -8.04 7.63 -2.41
N MET A 231 -8.03 8.37 -1.32
CA MET A 231 -7.61 7.83 -0.02
C MET A 231 -8.58 6.76 0.49
N SER A 232 -9.89 6.98 0.37
CA SER A 232 -10.89 5.97 0.75
C SER A 232 -10.79 4.72 -0.11
N LEU A 233 -10.58 4.87 -1.42
CA LEU A 233 -10.39 3.76 -2.34
C LEU A 233 -9.15 2.95 -1.98
N SER A 234 -8.01 3.63 -1.72
CA SER A 234 -6.76 2.99 -1.28
C SER A 234 -6.94 2.23 0.03
N THR A 235 -7.67 2.80 0.99
CA THR A 235 -8.02 2.12 2.25
C THR A 235 -8.76 0.81 1.99
N GLY A 236 -9.74 0.81 1.08
CA GLY A 236 -10.47 -0.40 0.66
C GLY A 236 -9.58 -1.45 0.01
N VAL A 237 -8.65 -1.02 -0.83
CA VAL A 237 -7.64 -1.89 -1.47
C VAL A 237 -6.75 -2.56 -0.42
N ILE A 238 -6.26 -1.82 0.57
CA ILE A 238 -5.41 -2.35 1.65
C ILE A 238 -6.19 -3.35 2.51
N ILE A 239 -7.47 -3.08 2.82
CA ILE A 239 -8.33 -4.02 3.55
C ILE A 239 -8.44 -5.34 2.77
N PHE A 240 -8.73 -5.27 1.47
CA PHE A 240 -8.83 -6.46 0.64
C PHE A 240 -7.54 -7.26 0.66
N LEU A 241 -6.42 -6.61 0.42
CA LEU A 241 -5.11 -7.25 0.33
C LEU A 241 -4.74 -7.95 1.65
N ALA A 242 -4.85 -7.25 2.78
CA ALA A 242 -4.47 -7.78 4.08
C ALA A 242 -5.37 -8.94 4.53
N PHE A 243 -6.70 -8.76 4.44
CA PHE A 243 -7.65 -9.65 5.10
C PHE A 243 -8.32 -10.65 4.16
N VAL A 244 -8.48 -10.32 2.89
CA VAL A 244 -9.15 -11.21 1.92
C VAL A 244 -8.13 -12.04 1.14
N GLU A 245 -6.99 -11.46 0.76
CA GLU A 245 -6.00 -12.16 -0.06
C GLU A 245 -4.90 -12.82 0.77
N MET A 246 -4.27 -12.08 1.70
CA MET A 246 -3.07 -12.57 2.40
C MET A 246 -3.40 -13.41 3.65
N LEU A 247 -4.35 -12.97 4.47
CA LEU A 247 -4.68 -13.66 5.73
C LEU A 247 -5.17 -15.09 5.51
N PRO A 248 -6.03 -15.41 4.54
CA PRO A 248 -6.42 -16.80 4.25
C PRO A 248 -5.22 -17.68 3.88
N LYS A 249 -4.29 -17.20 3.05
CA LYS A 249 -3.06 -17.94 2.69
C LYS A 249 -2.20 -18.29 3.91
N VAL A 250 -2.19 -17.43 4.93
CA VAL A 250 -1.52 -17.70 6.20
C VAL A 250 -2.26 -18.77 7.00
N ILE A 251 -3.60 -18.66 7.09
CA ILE A 251 -4.43 -19.57 7.90
C ILE A 251 -4.42 -20.98 7.31
N GLU A 252 -4.59 -21.13 6.00
CA GLU A 252 -4.71 -22.40 5.30
C GLU A 252 -3.41 -23.21 5.26
N CYS A 253 -2.26 -22.61 5.52
CA CYS A 253 -0.97 -23.32 5.51
C CYS A 253 -0.85 -24.24 6.73
N GLU A 254 -1.09 -25.53 6.56
CA GLU A 254 -1.01 -26.54 7.65
C GLU A 254 0.40 -26.81 8.17
N ARG A 255 1.45 -26.44 7.41
CA ARG A 255 2.86 -26.73 7.76
C ARG A 255 3.39 -25.98 8.98
N THR A 256 2.70 -24.95 9.44
CA THR A 256 3.17 -24.07 10.54
C THR A 256 2.14 -23.98 11.64
N MET A 257 2.62 -23.96 12.90
CA MET A 257 1.73 -23.83 14.06
C MET A 257 1.00 -22.48 14.03
N LEU A 258 -0.28 -22.48 14.39
CA LEU A 258 -1.13 -21.27 14.45
C LEU A 258 -0.50 -20.18 15.32
N VAL A 259 0.08 -20.56 16.46
CA VAL A 259 0.74 -19.63 17.39
C VAL A 259 1.87 -18.86 16.69
N THR A 260 2.70 -19.56 15.91
CA THR A 260 3.82 -18.92 15.20
C THR A 260 3.32 -17.93 14.15
N LYS A 261 2.24 -18.25 13.43
CA LYS A 261 1.61 -17.35 12.46
C LYS A 261 1.11 -16.07 13.14
N ILE A 262 0.37 -16.22 14.26
CA ILE A 262 -0.12 -15.09 15.05
C ILE A 262 1.04 -14.24 15.56
N MET A 263 2.10 -14.86 16.08
CA MET A 263 3.29 -14.13 16.54
C MET A 263 3.95 -13.32 15.42
N CYS A 264 4.03 -13.85 14.20
CA CYS A 264 4.54 -13.11 13.04
C CYS A 264 3.66 -11.90 12.68
N ILE A 265 2.33 -12.06 12.70
CA ILE A 265 1.39 -10.95 12.47
C ILE A 265 1.57 -9.87 13.54
N VAL A 266 1.59 -10.26 14.81
CA VAL A 266 1.80 -9.32 15.93
C VAL A 266 3.15 -8.63 15.83
N CYS A 267 4.20 -9.37 15.47
CA CYS A 267 5.54 -8.81 15.26
C CYS A 267 5.55 -7.74 14.15
N GLY A 268 4.93 -8.04 12.99
CA GLY A 268 4.81 -7.09 11.89
C GLY A 268 4.05 -5.82 12.29
N TYR A 269 2.91 -5.98 12.96
CA TYR A 269 2.12 -4.87 13.50
C TYR A 269 2.93 -4.01 14.48
N SER A 270 3.56 -4.67 15.46
CA SER A 270 4.33 -3.99 16.51
C SER A 270 5.57 -3.28 15.97
N ALA A 271 6.21 -3.84 14.94
CA ALA A 271 7.38 -3.23 14.31
C ALA A 271 7.03 -1.88 13.66
N VAL A 272 5.93 -1.83 12.90
CA VAL A 272 5.48 -0.58 12.24
C VAL A 272 4.99 0.42 13.28
N THR A 273 4.13 -0.03 14.21
CA THR A 273 3.60 0.84 15.27
C THR A 273 4.72 1.38 16.17
N GLY A 274 5.67 0.52 16.54
CA GLY A 274 6.84 0.92 17.33
C GLY A 274 7.74 1.90 16.59
N ALA A 275 7.95 1.71 15.28
CA ALA A 275 8.69 2.65 14.46
C ALA A 275 7.97 4.00 14.37
N ALA A 276 6.65 4.02 14.18
CA ALA A 276 5.85 5.24 14.14
C ALA A 276 5.89 6.00 15.48
N ILE A 277 5.73 5.29 16.60
CA ILE A 277 5.84 5.88 17.95
C ILE A 277 7.25 6.44 18.19
N SER A 278 8.29 5.66 17.87
CA SER A 278 9.68 6.09 18.05
C SER A 278 10.01 7.32 17.22
N PHE A 279 9.50 7.37 15.99
CA PHE A 279 9.66 8.53 15.12
C PHE A 279 8.97 9.77 15.70
N ASN A 280 7.73 9.63 16.17
CA ASN A 280 6.99 10.73 16.79
C ASN A 280 7.66 11.22 18.09
N LEU A 281 8.17 10.31 18.93
CA LEU A 281 8.90 10.68 20.15
C LEU A 281 10.22 11.37 19.85
N TYR A 282 10.97 10.89 18.86
CA TYR A 282 12.30 11.45 18.55
C TYR A 282 12.23 12.76 17.78
N PHE A 283 11.27 12.90 16.85
CA PHE A 283 11.14 14.10 16.02
C PHE A 283 9.99 15.01 16.46
N GLY A 284 8.98 14.53 17.19
CA GLY A 284 7.87 15.33 17.71
C GLY A 284 8.24 16.17 18.94
N ASP A 285 9.15 15.69 19.78
CA ASP A 285 9.50 16.35 21.05
C ASP A 285 10.44 17.58 20.84
N HIS A 286 11.04 17.72 19.65
CA HIS A 286 11.86 18.90 19.33
C HIS A 286 11.05 20.10 18.80
N THR A 287 9.71 19.99 18.74
CA THR A 287 8.84 21.06 18.25
C THR A 287 7.88 21.60 19.33
N ALA A 288 7.92 21.09 20.56
CA ALA A 288 7.22 21.70 21.67
C ALA A 288 8.00 22.95 22.14
N PRO A 289 7.42 24.17 22.12
CA PRO A 289 8.04 25.30 22.79
C PRO A 289 8.07 25.01 24.29
N ALA A 290 9.24 25.22 24.93
CA ALA A 290 9.37 25.19 26.36
C ALA A 290 8.30 26.15 26.94
N GLU A 291 7.37 25.62 27.72
CA GLU A 291 6.48 26.44 28.55
C GLU A 291 7.37 27.12 29.61
N GLU A 292 7.59 28.44 29.46
CA GLU A 292 7.97 29.37 30.53
C GLU A 292 6.75 30.16 31.02
#